data_ec3d3105d42373c862897e436d9d6e2f
#
_entry.id   ec3d3105d42373c862897e436d9d6e2f
#
_cell.length_a   1.000
_cell.length_b   1.000
_cell.length_c   1.000
_cell.angle_alpha   90.00
_cell.angle_beta   90.00
_cell.angle_gamma   90.00
#
_symmetry.space_group_name_H-M   'P 1'
#
loop_
_entity.id
_entity.type
_entity.pdbx_description
1 polymer ?
#
loop_
_entity_poly.entity_id
_entity_poly.type
_entity_poly.pdbx_seq_one_letter_code
_entity_poly.pdbx_strand_id
1 'polypeptide(L)'
;MFVSKAAVVGGGTMGGEIAQAIAAADIPVVVKDIDQKFVDAAVEKARAVTEGQLARLVKKEKLTSEQADTRLAEVMGLVTGTTTYEEFGDVDFVIEAVPERMEIKQAVFR
;
A
#
# COMPACT_ATOMS: atom_id res chain seq x y z
N MET A 1 11.79 -7.80 -14.80
CA MET A 1 12.05 -8.07 -13.37
C MET A 1 10.76 -8.39 -12.66
N PHE A 2 10.79 -9.38 -11.80
CA PHE A 2 9.62 -9.77 -11.00
C PHE A 2 9.72 -9.15 -9.60
N VAL A 3 8.72 -8.36 -9.21
CA VAL A 3 8.68 -7.74 -7.87
C VAL A 3 7.79 -8.59 -6.98
N SER A 4 8.36 -9.18 -5.93
CA SER A 4 7.61 -10.01 -5.00
C SER A 4 7.14 -9.26 -3.75
N LYS A 5 7.82 -8.18 -3.37
CA LYS A 5 7.41 -7.34 -2.24
C LYS A 5 8.02 -5.95 -2.38
N ALA A 6 7.25 -4.94 -2.02
CA ALA A 6 7.67 -3.55 -2.06
C ALA A 6 7.54 -2.91 -0.68
N ALA A 7 8.20 -1.79 -0.48
CA ALA A 7 8.05 -0.97 0.71
C ALA A 7 7.85 0.49 0.33
N VAL A 8 7.06 1.18 1.13
CA VAL A 8 6.86 2.63 1.01
C VAL A 8 7.31 3.25 2.33
N VAL A 9 8.24 4.20 2.26
CA VAL A 9 8.78 4.86 3.45
C VAL A 9 8.35 6.31 3.47
N GLY A 10 7.67 6.70 4.53
CA GLY A 10 7.23 8.07 4.74
C GLY A 10 6.02 8.47 3.93
N GLY A 11 5.75 9.76 3.90
CA GLY A 11 4.71 10.36 3.06
C GLY A 11 3.30 10.33 3.61
N GLY A 12 3.06 9.78 4.78
CA GLY A 12 1.74 9.75 5.40
C GLY A 12 0.65 9.27 4.43
N THR A 13 -0.36 10.11 4.17
CA THR A 13 -1.46 9.73 3.25
C THR A 13 -0.99 9.52 1.81
N MET A 14 0.04 10.25 1.37
CA MET A 14 0.63 10.03 0.04
C MET A 14 1.27 8.64 -0.04
N GLY A 15 1.98 8.24 1.01
CA GLY A 15 2.52 6.88 1.11
C GLY A 15 1.42 5.83 1.06
N GLY A 16 0.28 6.10 1.69
CA GLY A 16 -0.89 5.24 1.65
C GLY A 16 -1.48 5.08 0.25
N GLU A 17 -1.55 6.16 -0.51
CA GLU A 17 -2.01 6.10 -1.89
C GLU A 17 -1.09 5.25 -2.77
N ILE A 18 0.22 5.39 -2.59
CA ILE A 18 1.22 4.62 -3.32
C ILE A 18 1.11 3.13 -2.93
N ALA A 19 1.00 2.85 -1.64
CA ALA A 19 0.86 1.47 -1.16
C ALA A 19 -0.39 0.81 -1.72
N GLN A 20 -1.50 1.56 -1.78
CA GLN A 20 -2.75 1.06 -2.35
C GLN A 20 -2.57 0.66 -3.82
N ALA A 21 -1.90 1.49 -4.62
CA ALA A 21 -1.68 1.20 -6.02
C ALA A 21 -0.84 -0.09 -6.20
N ILE A 22 0.15 -0.27 -5.34
CA ILE A 22 1.01 -1.48 -5.36
C ILE A 22 0.19 -2.71 -4.96
N ALA A 23 -0.58 -2.62 -3.88
CA ALA A 23 -1.40 -3.74 -3.41
C ALA A 23 -2.50 -4.09 -4.42
N ALA A 24 -3.07 -3.10 -5.10
CA ALA A 24 -4.07 -3.33 -6.14
C ALA A 24 -3.49 -4.08 -7.35
N ALA A 25 -2.17 -4.07 -7.51
CA ALA A 25 -1.47 -4.87 -8.51
C ALA A 25 -1.08 -6.25 -7.98
N ASP A 26 -1.62 -6.64 -6.83
CA ASP A 26 -1.40 -7.93 -6.16
C ASP A 26 0.04 -8.11 -5.66
N ILE A 27 0.70 -7.01 -5.29
CA ILE A 27 2.06 -7.04 -4.74
C ILE A 27 2.00 -6.70 -3.25
N PRO A 28 2.52 -7.57 -2.37
CA PRO A 28 2.63 -7.24 -0.94
C PRO A 28 3.47 -6.00 -0.75
N VAL A 29 3.01 -5.11 0.13
CA VAL A 29 3.68 -3.84 0.39
C VAL A 29 3.69 -3.54 1.88
N VAL A 30 4.85 -3.11 2.38
CA VAL A 30 4.98 -2.64 3.76
C VAL A 30 5.11 -1.12 3.75
N VAL A 31 4.34 -0.47 4.61
CA VAL A 31 4.38 0.98 4.78
C VAL A 31 5.12 1.27 6.08
N LYS A 32 6.19 2.05 6.01
CA LYS A 32 6.98 2.42 7.17
C LYS A 32 6.97 3.93 7.36
N ASP A 33 6.73 4.39 8.58
CA ASP A 33 6.91 5.78 8.94
C ASP A 33 7.53 5.86 10.33
N ILE A 34 7.93 7.07 10.73
CA ILE A 34 8.62 7.27 12.01
C ILE A 34 7.70 7.15 13.21
N ASP A 35 6.40 7.35 13.02
CA ASP A 35 5.42 7.33 14.09
C ASP A 35 4.21 6.49 13.67
N GLN A 36 3.66 5.75 14.62
CA GLN A 36 2.50 4.89 14.37
C GLN A 36 1.31 5.66 13.81
N LYS A 37 1.11 6.91 14.23
CA LYS A 37 -0.02 7.71 13.70
C LYS A 37 0.08 7.96 12.20
N PHE A 38 1.29 8.08 11.66
CA PHE A 38 1.48 8.24 10.22
C PHE A 38 1.28 6.92 9.50
N VAL A 39 1.71 5.82 10.11
CA VAL A 39 1.45 4.47 9.57
C VAL A 39 -0.04 4.21 9.50
N ASP A 40 -0.77 4.51 10.58
CA ASP A 40 -2.21 4.32 10.64
C ASP A 40 -2.93 5.18 9.58
N ALA A 41 -2.49 6.42 9.42
CA ALA A 41 -3.06 7.32 8.40
C ALA A 41 -2.83 6.77 6.98
N ALA A 42 -1.65 6.22 6.72
CA ALA A 42 -1.32 5.63 5.42
C ALA A 42 -2.19 4.40 5.14
N VAL A 43 -2.32 3.50 6.10
CA VAL A 43 -3.14 2.30 5.95
C VAL A 43 -4.62 2.67 5.76
N GLU A 44 -5.12 3.62 6.54
CA GLU A 44 -6.50 4.09 6.40
C GLU A 44 -6.74 4.74 5.04
N LYS A 45 -5.76 5.50 4.54
CA LYS A 45 -5.86 6.09 3.20
C LYS A 45 -5.92 5.01 2.13
N ALA A 46 -5.10 3.97 2.25
CA ALA A 46 -5.12 2.85 1.31
C ALA A 46 -6.50 2.18 1.29
N ARG A 47 -7.10 1.99 2.46
CA ARG A 47 -8.45 1.43 2.58
C ARG A 47 -9.49 2.33 1.92
N ALA A 48 -9.46 3.62 2.23
CA ALA A 48 -10.44 4.57 1.69
C ALA A 48 -10.38 4.65 0.16
N VAL A 49 -9.19 4.66 -0.42
CA VAL A 49 -9.02 4.67 -1.87
C VAL A 49 -9.58 3.40 -2.49
N THR A 50 -9.28 2.25 -1.89
CA THR A 50 -9.77 0.95 -2.38
C THR A 50 -11.29 0.88 -2.31
N GLU A 51 -11.86 1.28 -1.18
CA GLU A 51 -13.32 1.31 -1.01
C GLU A 51 -14.00 2.18 -2.05
N GLY A 52 -13.43 3.36 -2.32
CA GLY A 52 -13.97 4.27 -3.34
C GLY A 52 -13.93 3.69 -4.74
N GLN A 53 -12.83 3.03 -5.09
CA GLN A 53 -12.70 2.39 -6.41
C GLN A 53 -13.70 1.25 -6.58
N LEU A 54 -13.83 0.40 -5.56
CA LEU A 54 -14.74 -0.73 -5.58
C LEU A 54 -16.21 -0.29 -5.59
N ALA A 55 -16.55 0.75 -4.82
CA ALA A 55 -17.90 1.31 -4.82
C ALA A 55 -18.31 1.79 -6.21
N ARG A 56 -17.39 2.40 -6.95
CA ARG A 56 -17.66 2.83 -8.33
C ARG A 56 -17.94 1.65 -9.25
N LEU A 57 -17.20 0.55 -9.08
CA LEU A 57 -17.41 -0.66 -9.88
C LEU A 57 -18.74 -1.32 -9.57
N VAL A 58 -19.16 -1.33 -8.31
CA VAL A 58 -20.48 -1.83 -7.90
C VAL A 58 -21.59 -0.97 -8.52
N LYS A 59 -21.43 0.37 -8.44
CA LYS A 59 -22.39 1.30 -9.01
C LYS A 59 -22.55 1.11 -10.53
N LYS A 60 -21.47 0.76 -11.22
CA LYS A 60 -21.48 0.50 -12.66
C LYS A 60 -21.88 -0.94 -12.99
N GLU A 61 -22.29 -1.71 -12.01
CA GLU A 61 -22.70 -3.11 -12.16
C GLU A 61 -21.59 -4.02 -12.71
N LYS A 62 -20.32 -3.64 -12.49
CA LYS A 62 -19.16 -4.45 -12.89
C LYS A 62 -18.77 -5.45 -11.81
N LEU A 63 -19.15 -5.18 -10.58
CA LEU A 63 -18.92 -6.07 -9.42
C LEU A 63 -20.19 -6.12 -8.58
N THR A 64 -20.42 -7.27 -7.92
CA THR A 64 -21.43 -7.34 -6.86
C THR A 64 -20.84 -6.78 -5.56
N SER A 65 -21.70 -6.45 -4.60
CA SER A 65 -21.24 -6.00 -3.28
C SER A 65 -20.37 -7.06 -2.60
N GLU A 66 -20.70 -8.34 -2.75
CA GLU A 66 -19.91 -9.43 -2.20
C GLU A 66 -18.53 -9.53 -2.83
N GLN A 67 -18.44 -9.36 -4.15
CA GLN A 67 -17.17 -9.37 -4.86
C GLN A 67 -16.31 -8.19 -4.43
N ALA A 68 -16.92 -7.00 -4.23
CA ALA A 68 -16.21 -5.83 -3.75
C ALA A 68 -15.65 -6.05 -2.34
N ASP A 69 -16.44 -6.62 -1.44
CA ASP A 69 -15.99 -6.92 -0.08
C ASP A 69 -14.81 -7.90 -0.08
N THR A 70 -14.89 -8.94 -0.91
CA THR A 70 -13.81 -9.92 -1.05
C THR A 70 -12.53 -9.23 -1.57
N ARG A 71 -12.66 -8.39 -2.58
CA ARG A 71 -11.50 -7.71 -3.16
C ARG A 71 -10.88 -6.71 -2.17
N LEU A 72 -11.70 -6.00 -1.40
CA LEU A 72 -11.20 -5.10 -0.37
C LEU A 72 -10.34 -5.88 0.64
N ALA A 73 -10.82 -7.02 1.11
CA ALA A 73 -10.06 -7.85 2.03
C ALA A 73 -8.75 -8.33 1.42
N GLU A 74 -8.75 -8.72 0.15
CA GLU A 74 -7.53 -9.15 -0.55
C GLU A 74 -6.50 -8.04 -0.63
N VAL A 75 -6.91 -6.85 -1.07
CA VAL A 75 -6.01 -5.71 -1.22
C VAL A 75 -5.46 -5.27 0.14
N MET A 76 -6.32 -5.13 1.13
CA MET A 76 -5.88 -4.70 2.47
C MET A 76 -5.02 -5.77 3.17
N GLY A 77 -5.22 -7.02 2.84
CA GLY A 77 -4.37 -8.11 3.33
C GLY A 77 -2.93 -8.04 2.83
N LEU A 78 -2.69 -7.30 1.73
CA LEU A 78 -1.36 -7.12 1.17
C LEU A 78 -0.63 -5.89 1.74
N VAL A 79 -1.34 -5.03 2.47
CA VAL A 79 -0.76 -3.80 3.06
C VAL A 79 -0.43 -4.06 4.52
N THR A 80 0.84 -3.89 4.88
CA THR A 80 1.32 -4.04 6.26
C THR A 80 1.94 -2.72 6.70
N GLY A 81 1.69 -2.32 7.94
CA GLY A 81 2.27 -1.10 8.49
C GLY A 81 3.34 -1.40 9.55
N THR A 82 4.37 -0.59 9.62
CA THR A 82 5.44 -0.74 10.61
C THR A 82 6.12 0.60 10.90
N THR A 83 6.74 0.69 12.08
CA THR A 83 7.60 1.84 12.43
C THR A 83 9.07 1.46 12.41
N THR A 84 9.41 0.22 12.09
CA THR A 84 10.77 -0.30 12.07
C THR A 84 11.13 -0.85 10.70
N TYR A 85 12.40 -1.23 10.51
CA TYR A 85 12.86 -1.86 9.27
C TYR A 85 12.90 -3.38 9.33
N GLU A 86 12.37 -3.98 10.38
CA GLU A 86 12.41 -5.45 10.56
C GLU A 86 11.71 -6.20 9.42
N GLU A 87 10.68 -5.59 8.83
CA GLU A 87 9.90 -6.19 7.75
C GLU A 87 10.54 -6.07 6.36
N PHE A 88 11.73 -5.47 6.27
CA PHE A 88 12.33 -5.11 4.98
C PHE A 88 13.27 -6.16 4.40
N GLY A 89 13.52 -7.27 5.08
CA GLY A 89 14.51 -8.25 4.66
C GLY A 89 14.27 -8.87 3.28
N ASP A 90 13.03 -8.98 2.85
CA ASP A 90 12.63 -9.59 1.58
C ASP A 90 12.02 -8.60 0.59
N VAL A 91 12.22 -7.32 0.81
CA VAL A 91 11.70 -6.26 -0.07
C VAL A 91 12.58 -6.07 -1.29
N ASP A 92 11.98 -6.02 -2.48
CA ASP A 92 12.69 -5.81 -3.75
C ASP A 92 12.88 -4.34 -4.09
N PHE A 93 11.87 -3.51 -3.78
CA PHE A 93 11.90 -2.07 -4.07
C PHE A 93 11.44 -1.29 -2.86
N VAL A 94 12.09 -0.14 -2.66
CA VAL A 94 11.70 0.84 -1.64
C VAL A 94 11.35 2.14 -2.35
N ILE A 95 10.18 2.67 -2.07
CA ILE A 95 9.74 3.98 -2.55
C ILE A 95 9.79 4.93 -1.37
N GLU A 96 10.64 5.95 -1.45
CA GLU A 96 10.68 7.00 -0.43
C GLU A 96 9.73 8.10 -0.84
N ALA A 97 8.62 8.21 -0.13
CA ALA A 97 7.59 9.20 -0.40
C ALA A 97 7.80 10.40 0.52
N VAL A 98 8.13 11.54 -0.06
CA VAL A 98 8.25 12.80 0.66
C VAL A 98 7.30 13.82 0.04
N PRO A 99 6.86 14.84 0.80
CA PRO A 99 5.82 15.76 0.31
C PRO A 99 6.15 16.46 -1.02
N GLU A 100 7.42 16.65 -1.32
CA GLU A 100 7.86 17.42 -2.48
C GLU A 100 8.40 16.56 -3.62
N ARG A 101 8.66 15.30 -3.36
CA ARG A 101 9.22 14.39 -4.37
C ARG A 101 9.05 12.95 -3.94
N MET A 102 9.23 12.07 -4.88
CA MET A 102 9.21 10.63 -4.66
C MET A 102 10.47 10.02 -5.28
N GLU A 103 11.12 9.13 -4.55
CA GLU A 103 12.27 8.39 -5.04
C GLU A 103 11.99 6.90 -4.99
N ILE A 104 12.38 6.20 -6.05
CA ILE A 104 12.27 4.75 -6.15
C ILE A 104 13.68 4.18 -6.15
N LYS A 105 13.93 3.28 -5.22
CA LYS A 105 15.25 2.66 -5.08
C LYS A 105 15.12 1.15 -5.07
N GLN A 106 16.08 0.48 -5.70
CA GLN A 106 16.19 -0.95 -5.58
C GLN A 106 16.71 -1.27 -4.18
N ALA A 107 16.00 -2.16 -3.48
CA ALA A 107 16.40 -2.54 -2.13
C ALA A 107 17.63 -3.46 -2.18
N VAL A 108 18.60 -3.18 -1.32
CA VAL A 108 19.81 -4.00 -1.16
C VAL A 108 19.96 -4.30 0.33
N PHE A 109 19.20 -5.27 0.81
CA PHE A 109 19.27 -5.73 2.19
C PHE A 109 19.98 -7.08 2.24
N ARG A 110 20.93 -7.19 3.17
CA ARG A 110 21.72 -8.40 3.29
C ARG A 110 21.80 -8.86 4.73
#